data_1d211a9d50d3052060961fc0120269bc
#
_entry.id   1d211a9d50d3052060961fc0120269bc
#
_cell.length_a   1.000
_cell.length_b   1.000
_cell.length_c   1.000
_cell.angle_alpha   90.00
_cell.angle_beta   90.00
_cell.angle_gamma   90.00
#
_symmetry.space_group_name_H-M   'P 1'
#
loop_
_entity.id
_entity.type
_entity.pdbx_description
1 polymer ?
#
loop_
_entity_poly.entity_id
_entity_poly.type
_entity_poly.pdbx_seq_one_letter_code
_entity_poly.pdbx_strand_id
1 'polypeptide(L)'
;MNNSDLGKAWIEDLGKNSPMIAESNGPTSQEIASGSRPVGVVVDYLVRDLADKGSPVALAYPTEGSPYISEPAGVFKDSKEQEAAQKYINFLLSKKAQEIAVDQSYLPVREDVGTPAATPELADIELMDQDLEKITKDKDAAVEVFQKAVSS
;
A
#
# COMPACT_ATOMS: atom_id res chain seq x y z
N MET A 1 -11.84 0.91 -13.44
CA MET A 1 -10.51 0.71 -14.01
C MET A 1 -10.15 1.97 -14.76
N ASN A 2 -9.16 2.72 -14.25
CA ASN A 2 -8.88 4.07 -14.76
C ASN A 2 -7.83 4.07 -15.89
N ASN A 3 -7.12 2.97 -16.10
CA ASN A 3 -6.17 2.81 -17.20
C ASN A 3 -6.77 1.85 -18.24
N SER A 4 -6.93 2.30 -19.50
CA SER A 4 -7.48 1.50 -20.59
C SER A 4 -6.63 0.27 -20.92
N ASP A 5 -5.31 0.37 -20.73
CA ASP A 5 -4.34 -0.66 -21.08
C ASP A 5 -4.23 -1.74 -20.00
N LEU A 6 -4.57 -1.40 -18.75
CA LEU A 6 -4.59 -2.28 -17.59
C LEU A 6 -6.03 -2.63 -17.15
N GLY A 7 -6.93 -2.74 -18.10
CA GLY A 7 -8.35 -3.02 -17.86
C GLY A 7 -8.68 -4.50 -17.61
N LYS A 8 -9.94 -4.86 -17.89
CA LYS A 8 -10.46 -6.21 -17.67
C LYS A 8 -9.64 -7.30 -18.36
N ALA A 9 -9.19 -7.08 -19.58
CA ALA A 9 -8.38 -8.05 -20.34
C ALA A 9 -7.05 -8.35 -19.63
N TRP A 10 -6.40 -7.34 -19.07
CA TRP A 10 -5.17 -7.51 -18.27
C TRP A 10 -5.42 -8.38 -17.03
N ILE A 11 -6.56 -8.19 -16.33
CA ILE A 11 -6.92 -9.01 -15.18
C ILE A 11 -7.19 -10.47 -15.58
N GLU A 12 -7.84 -10.69 -16.72
CA GLU A 12 -8.06 -12.03 -17.28
C GLU A 12 -6.73 -12.72 -17.65
N ASP A 13 -5.77 -11.97 -18.19
CA ASP A 13 -4.43 -12.48 -18.50
C ASP A 13 -3.63 -12.76 -17.21
N LEU A 14 -3.77 -11.93 -16.19
CA LEU A 14 -3.20 -12.18 -14.86
C LEU A 14 -3.72 -13.51 -14.29
N GLY A 15 -5.01 -13.78 -14.43
CA GLY A 15 -5.62 -15.05 -13.99
C GLY A 15 -4.97 -16.28 -14.62
N LYS A 16 -4.57 -16.21 -15.91
CA LYS A 16 -3.89 -17.31 -16.61
C LYS A 16 -2.52 -17.67 -16.02
N ASN A 17 -1.90 -16.77 -15.25
CA ASN A 17 -0.64 -17.02 -14.55
C ASN A 17 -0.83 -17.76 -13.20
N SER A 18 -2.04 -18.18 -12.88
CA SER A 18 -2.37 -18.88 -11.62
C SER A 18 -1.82 -18.14 -10.38
N PRO A 19 -2.19 -16.87 -10.18
CA PRO A 19 -1.68 -16.10 -9.05
C PRO A 19 -2.14 -16.71 -7.74
N MET A 20 -1.29 -16.70 -6.73
CA MET A 20 -1.70 -17.03 -5.37
C MET A 20 -2.39 -15.83 -4.74
N ILE A 21 -3.59 -16.03 -4.23
CA ILE A 21 -4.32 -15.01 -3.48
C ILE A 21 -4.13 -15.28 -2.00
N ALA A 22 -3.40 -14.40 -1.34
CA ALA A 22 -3.18 -14.47 0.09
C ALA A 22 -4.25 -13.67 0.85
N GLU A 23 -4.50 -14.04 2.11
CA GLU A 23 -5.49 -13.38 2.96
C GLU A 23 -5.10 -11.94 3.36
N SER A 24 -3.79 -11.62 3.31
CA SER A 24 -3.26 -10.31 3.68
C SER A 24 -1.85 -10.08 3.14
N ASN A 25 -1.32 -8.85 3.35
CA ASN A 25 0.03 -8.47 2.95
C ASN A 25 1.14 -9.31 3.63
N GLY A 26 0.94 -9.74 4.89
CA GLY A 26 1.93 -10.54 5.62
C GLY A 26 2.27 -11.86 4.92
N PRO A 27 1.31 -12.77 4.69
CA PRO A 27 1.54 -13.99 3.90
C PRO A 27 2.11 -13.70 2.51
N THR A 28 1.65 -12.68 1.79
CA THR A 28 2.20 -12.30 0.48
C THR A 28 3.70 -11.98 0.59
N SER A 29 4.10 -11.16 1.55
CA SER A 29 5.50 -10.78 1.75
C SER A 29 6.37 -11.97 2.12
N GLN A 30 5.87 -12.94 2.89
CA GLN A 30 6.58 -14.15 3.24
C GLN A 30 6.82 -15.08 2.04
N GLU A 31 5.85 -15.24 1.14
CA GLU A 31 5.99 -16.00 -0.10
C GLU A 31 7.09 -15.44 -1.00
N ILE A 32 7.19 -14.11 -1.08
CA ILE A 32 8.25 -13.44 -1.84
C ILE A 32 9.59 -13.62 -1.12
N ALA A 33 9.66 -13.38 0.19
CA ALA A 33 10.89 -13.47 0.97
C ALA A 33 11.48 -14.89 1.01
N SER A 34 10.63 -15.92 0.98
CA SER A 34 11.06 -17.32 0.90
C SER A 34 11.52 -17.75 -0.49
N GLY A 35 11.27 -16.92 -1.53
CA GLY A 35 11.54 -17.28 -2.93
C GLY A 35 10.51 -18.23 -3.55
N SER A 36 9.42 -18.55 -2.84
CA SER A 36 8.33 -19.39 -3.37
C SER A 36 7.63 -18.71 -4.55
N ARG A 37 7.58 -17.39 -4.54
CA ARG A 37 7.03 -16.55 -5.62
C ARG A 37 8.00 -15.42 -5.96
N PRO A 38 8.35 -15.23 -7.25
CA PRO A 38 9.33 -14.22 -7.65
C PRO A 38 8.79 -12.79 -7.62
N VAL A 39 7.47 -12.59 -7.70
CA VAL A 39 6.81 -11.29 -7.75
C VAL A 39 5.54 -11.32 -6.91
N GLY A 40 5.24 -10.22 -6.21
CA GLY A 40 3.99 -10.06 -5.48
C GLY A 40 3.59 -8.59 -5.37
N VAL A 41 2.30 -8.35 -5.20
CA VAL A 41 1.73 -7.04 -4.93
C VAL A 41 1.47 -6.95 -3.43
N VAL A 42 2.13 -6.00 -2.77
CA VAL A 42 2.14 -5.88 -1.31
C VAL A 42 2.44 -4.43 -0.93
N VAL A 43 2.08 -4.01 0.29
CA VAL A 43 2.44 -2.68 0.80
C VAL A 43 3.96 -2.55 0.96
N ASP A 44 4.49 -1.42 0.56
CA ASP A 44 5.92 -1.18 0.40
C ASP A 44 6.73 -1.25 1.71
N TYR A 45 6.19 -0.76 2.83
CA TYR A 45 6.89 -0.76 4.11
C TYR A 45 7.26 -2.18 4.59
N LEU A 46 6.44 -3.19 4.29
CA LEU A 46 6.75 -4.58 4.65
C LEU A 46 7.94 -5.12 3.86
N VAL A 47 8.09 -4.71 2.59
CA VAL A 47 9.23 -5.12 1.77
C VAL A 47 10.50 -4.44 2.24
N ARG A 48 10.43 -3.16 2.62
CA ARG A 48 11.56 -2.45 3.23
C ARG A 48 12.01 -3.12 4.52
N ASP A 49 11.08 -3.41 5.43
CA ASP A 49 11.37 -4.11 6.70
C ASP A 49 12.02 -5.48 6.47
N LEU A 50 11.57 -6.23 5.47
CA LEU A 50 12.19 -7.51 5.11
C LEU A 50 13.60 -7.33 4.53
N ALA A 51 13.81 -6.35 3.67
CA ALA A 51 15.11 -6.04 3.09
C ALA A 51 16.11 -5.60 4.19
N ASP A 52 15.69 -4.75 5.12
CA ASP A 52 16.50 -4.31 6.27
C ASP A 52 16.89 -5.46 7.19
N LYS A 53 16.04 -6.49 7.27
CA LYS A 53 16.33 -7.74 7.98
C LYS A 53 17.17 -8.75 7.18
N GLY A 54 17.62 -8.37 5.99
CA GLY A 54 18.52 -9.18 5.15
C GLY A 54 17.81 -10.16 4.21
N SER A 55 16.50 -10.06 4.02
CA SER A 55 15.79 -10.84 3.01
C SER A 55 16.20 -10.40 1.61
N PRO A 56 16.38 -11.30 0.63
CA PRO A 56 16.79 -10.96 -0.73
C PRO A 56 15.59 -10.47 -1.57
N VAL A 57 14.98 -9.40 -1.13
CA VAL A 57 13.79 -8.78 -1.75
C VAL A 57 14.10 -7.35 -2.18
N ALA A 58 13.40 -6.86 -3.19
CA ALA A 58 13.49 -5.48 -3.67
C ALA A 58 12.11 -4.93 -4.01
N LEU A 59 11.96 -3.62 -3.85
CA LEU A 59 10.78 -2.87 -4.28
C LEU A 59 10.92 -2.42 -5.74
N ALA A 60 9.81 -2.48 -6.46
CA ALA A 60 9.64 -1.81 -7.73
C ALA A 60 8.32 -1.03 -7.72
N TYR A 61 8.40 0.26 -7.98
CA TYR A 61 7.23 1.10 -8.22
C TYR A 61 6.93 1.09 -9.72
N PRO A 62 5.71 0.72 -10.14
CA PRO A 62 5.37 0.67 -11.56
C PRO A 62 5.34 2.07 -12.17
N THR A 63 5.81 2.20 -13.40
CA THR A 63 5.83 3.46 -14.16
C THR A 63 4.44 3.91 -14.58
N GLU A 64 3.47 3.01 -14.57
CA GLU A 64 2.05 3.29 -14.82
C GLU A 64 1.37 3.95 -13.62
N GLY A 65 2.07 4.04 -12.50
CA GLY A 65 1.63 4.63 -11.24
C GLY A 65 1.34 3.58 -10.16
N SER A 66 1.67 3.95 -8.94
CA SER A 66 1.38 3.18 -7.73
C SER A 66 0.10 3.69 -7.06
N PRO A 67 -0.78 2.83 -6.55
CA PRO A 67 -1.87 3.29 -5.72
C PRO A 67 -1.32 3.85 -4.41
N TYR A 68 -1.73 5.07 -4.05
CA TYR A 68 -1.41 5.64 -2.74
C TYR A 68 -2.47 5.22 -1.74
N ILE A 69 -2.06 4.48 -0.72
CA ILE A 69 -2.94 4.01 0.34
C ILE A 69 -2.58 4.77 1.61
N SER A 70 -3.44 5.72 1.99
CA SER A 70 -3.30 6.45 3.26
C SER A 70 -3.84 5.61 4.41
N GLU A 71 -3.19 5.72 5.58
CA GLU A 71 -3.67 5.14 6.83
C GLU A 71 -4.30 6.25 7.69
N PRO A 72 -5.62 6.46 7.59
CA PRO A 72 -6.27 7.58 8.24
C PRO A 72 -6.42 7.35 9.74
N ALA A 73 -6.23 8.41 10.53
CA ALA A 73 -6.60 8.47 11.93
C ALA A 73 -7.80 9.38 12.12
N GLY A 74 -8.73 9.01 12.98
CA GLY A 74 -9.93 9.80 13.22
C GLY A 74 -10.44 9.69 14.67
N VAL A 75 -11.25 10.66 15.07
CA VAL A 75 -11.92 10.64 16.38
C VAL A 75 -13.37 10.21 16.20
N PHE A 76 -13.81 9.21 16.93
CA PHE A 76 -15.21 8.82 16.92
C PHE A 76 -16.09 9.98 17.44
N LYS A 77 -17.16 10.31 16.72
CA LYS A 77 -18.05 11.42 17.02
C LYS A 77 -18.56 11.43 18.47
N ASP A 78 -18.90 10.25 18.99
CA ASP A 78 -19.49 10.07 20.31
C ASP A 78 -18.45 9.69 21.38
N SER A 79 -17.15 9.85 21.09
CA SER A 79 -16.10 9.64 22.09
C SER A 79 -16.25 10.61 23.24
N LYS A 80 -16.13 10.12 24.47
CA LYS A 80 -16.10 10.96 25.67
C LYS A 80 -14.73 11.62 25.90
N GLU A 81 -13.70 11.15 25.17
CA GLU A 81 -12.31 11.60 25.28
C GLU A 81 -11.86 12.41 24.05
N GLN A 82 -12.73 13.28 23.54
CA GLN A 82 -12.48 14.07 22.33
C GLN A 82 -11.16 14.86 22.41
N GLU A 83 -10.92 15.54 23.53
CA GLU A 83 -9.71 16.36 23.73
C GLU A 83 -8.44 15.51 23.73
N ALA A 84 -8.45 14.37 24.43
CA ALA A 84 -7.32 13.45 24.47
C ALA A 84 -7.06 12.84 23.07
N ALA A 85 -8.11 12.44 22.37
CA ALA A 85 -8.00 11.91 21.01
C ALA A 85 -7.42 12.96 20.04
N GLN A 86 -7.86 14.22 20.12
CA GLN A 86 -7.32 15.30 19.29
C GLN A 86 -5.83 15.57 19.60
N LYS A 87 -5.43 15.53 20.88
CA LYS A 87 -4.01 15.64 21.26
C LYS A 87 -3.18 14.52 20.66
N TYR A 88 -3.72 13.30 20.65
CA TYR A 88 -3.04 12.15 20.03
C TYR A 88 -2.89 12.30 18.52
N ILE A 89 -3.93 12.73 17.80
CA ILE A 89 -3.84 13.00 16.36
C ILE A 89 -2.80 14.10 16.07
N ASN A 90 -2.81 15.18 16.87
CA ASN A 90 -1.81 16.24 16.72
C ASN A 90 -0.38 15.72 16.97
N PHE A 91 -0.21 14.80 17.90
CA PHE A 91 1.07 14.12 18.11
C PHE A 91 1.46 13.29 16.88
N LEU A 92 0.55 12.48 16.30
CA LEU A 92 0.82 11.69 15.11
C LEU A 92 1.33 12.53 13.92
N LEU A 93 0.85 13.77 13.80
CA LEU A 93 1.29 14.72 12.76
C LEU A 93 2.55 15.50 13.15
N SER A 94 3.11 15.30 14.35
CA SER A 94 4.33 15.97 14.78
C SER A 94 5.57 15.39 14.08
N LYS A 95 6.63 16.20 13.98
CA LYS A 95 7.91 15.74 13.44
C LYS A 95 8.41 14.48 14.15
N LYS A 96 8.35 14.47 15.49
CA LYS A 96 8.79 13.33 16.29
C LYS A 96 8.04 12.03 15.99
N ALA A 97 6.72 12.10 15.82
CA ALA A 97 5.93 10.91 15.49
C ALA A 97 6.22 10.43 14.06
N GLN A 98 6.45 11.36 13.13
CA GLN A 98 6.79 11.01 11.76
C GLN A 98 8.21 10.45 11.63
N GLU A 99 9.17 10.89 12.44
CA GLU A 99 10.48 10.24 12.57
C GLU A 99 10.35 8.79 13.06
N ILE A 100 9.48 8.54 14.05
CA ILE A 100 9.18 7.18 14.52
C ILE A 100 8.53 6.34 13.40
N ALA A 101 7.65 6.92 12.58
CA ALA A 101 7.06 6.22 11.44
C ALA A 101 8.13 5.81 10.41
N VAL A 102 9.08 6.70 10.12
CA VAL A 102 10.22 6.40 9.23
C VAL A 102 11.09 5.29 9.79
N ASP A 103 11.35 5.27 11.11
CA ASP A 103 12.08 4.18 11.78
C ASP A 103 11.35 2.81 11.67
N GLN A 104 10.04 2.84 11.37
CA GLN A 104 9.21 1.66 11.11
C GLN A 104 8.99 1.43 9.60
N SER A 105 9.83 2.02 8.76
CA SER A 105 9.79 1.87 7.30
C SER A 105 8.58 2.51 6.58
N TYR A 106 7.80 3.36 7.26
CA TYR A 106 6.72 4.11 6.64
C TYR A 106 7.23 5.38 5.95
N LEU A 107 6.57 5.76 4.85
CA LEU A 107 6.75 7.08 4.26
C LEU A 107 6.09 8.15 5.15
N PRO A 108 6.79 9.23 5.48
CA PRO A 108 6.21 10.29 6.30
C PRO A 108 5.21 11.14 5.52
N VAL A 109 4.25 11.74 6.23
CA VAL A 109 3.32 12.74 5.65
C VAL A 109 3.85 14.17 5.80
N ARG A 110 5.06 14.35 6.30
CA ARG A 110 5.71 15.65 6.49
C ARG A 110 6.93 15.77 5.58
N GLU A 111 7.04 16.87 4.88
CA GLU A 111 8.17 17.19 3.99
C GLU A 111 9.49 17.47 4.74
N ASP A 112 9.41 17.85 6.03
CA ASP A 112 10.59 18.14 6.88
C ASP A 112 11.11 16.91 7.65
N VAL A 113 10.66 15.72 7.26
CA VAL A 113 11.11 14.41 7.76
C VAL A 113 11.57 13.59 6.56
N GLY A 114 12.81 13.09 6.60
CA GLY A 114 13.35 12.26 5.52
C GLY A 114 12.64 10.91 5.39
N THR A 115 12.85 10.24 4.28
CA THR A 115 12.29 8.90 3.99
C THR A 115 13.16 7.78 4.59
N PRO A 116 12.63 6.55 4.71
CA PRO A 116 13.43 5.38 5.05
C PRO A 116 14.61 5.18 4.08
N ALA A 117 15.67 4.54 4.55
CA ALA A 117 16.87 4.32 3.74
C ALA A 117 16.54 3.64 2.40
N ALA A 118 17.22 4.06 1.35
CA ALA A 118 17.03 3.55 -0.03
C ALA A 118 15.59 3.67 -0.57
N THR A 119 14.79 4.57 -0.02
CA THR A 119 13.42 4.83 -0.46
C THR A 119 13.36 6.21 -1.15
N PRO A 120 12.73 6.34 -2.32
CA PRO A 120 12.53 7.63 -2.95
C PRO A 120 11.61 8.52 -2.11
N GLU A 121 11.71 9.83 -2.29
CA GLU A 121 10.71 10.75 -1.75
C GLU A 121 9.34 10.46 -2.37
N LEU A 122 8.25 10.72 -1.64
CA LEU A 122 6.91 10.49 -2.16
C LEU A 122 6.65 11.25 -3.48
N ALA A 123 7.25 12.42 -3.62
CA ALA A 123 7.16 13.24 -4.83
C ALA A 123 7.85 12.61 -6.06
N ASP A 124 8.75 11.66 -5.85
CA ASP A 124 9.48 10.95 -6.92
C ASP A 124 8.82 9.62 -7.32
N ILE A 125 7.75 9.23 -6.60
CA ILE A 125 6.96 8.04 -6.93
C ILE A 125 5.81 8.45 -7.82
N GLU A 126 5.72 7.85 -9.02
CA GLU A 126 4.54 8.04 -9.87
C GLU A 126 3.31 7.46 -9.18
N LEU A 127 2.33 8.31 -8.89
CA LEU A 127 1.10 7.92 -8.22
C LEU A 127 -0.06 7.84 -9.22
N MET A 128 -0.91 6.84 -9.05
CA MET A 128 -2.15 6.75 -9.81
C MET A 128 -3.11 7.88 -9.40
N ASP A 129 -3.76 8.50 -10.39
CA ASP A 129 -4.89 9.38 -10.11
C ASP A 129 -6.04 8.58 -9.48
N GLN A 130 -6.45 8.98 -8.28
CA GLN A 130 -7.46 8.27 -7.48
C GLN A 130 -8.71 9.11 -7.28
N ASP A 131 -9.73 8.83 -8.08
CA ASP A 131 -11.10 9.28 -7.81
C ASP A 131 -11.74 8.34 -6.77
N LEU A 132 -11.70 8.77 -5.49
CA LEU A 132 -12.20 7.95 -4.37
C LEU A 132 -13.71 7.68 -4.46
N GLU A 133 -14.51 8.60 -5.01
CA GLU A 133 -15.95 8.39 -5.20
C GLU A 133 -16.19 7.29 -6.24
N LYS A 134 -15.49 7.36 -7.36
CA LYS A 134 -15.54 6.34 -8.40
C LYS A 134 -15.03 4.98 -7.91
N ILE A 135 -13.90 4.96 -7.20
CA ILE A 135 -13.34 3.72 -6.63
C ILE A 135 -14.35 3.07 -5.69
N THR A 136 -14.96 3.84 -4.79
CA THR A 136 -15.96 3.34 -3.85
C THR A 136 -17.17 2.76 -4.56
N LYS A 137 -17.66 3.45 -5.61
CA LYS A 137 -18.81 3.02 -6.40
C LYS A 137 -18.54 1.73 -7.19
N ASP A 138 -17.35 1.61 -7.76
CA ASP A 138 -17.01 0.51 -8.69
C ASP A 138 -16.35 -0.68 -7.98
N LYS A 139 -16.07 -0.58 -6.68
CA LYS A 139 -15.31 -1.56 -5.90
C LYS A 139 -15.84 -2.98 -6.03
N ASP A 140 -17.12 -3.18 -5.78
CA ASP A 140 -17.71 -4.53 -5.75
C ASP A 140 -17.65 -5.19 -7.12
N ALA A 141 -17.93 -4.43 -8.19
CA ALA A 141 -17.83 -4.92 -9.55
C ALA A 141 -16.38 -5.27 -9.94
N ALA A 142 -15.42 -4.45 -9.51
CA ALA A 142 -14.00 -4.71 -9.76
C ALA A 142 -13.50 -5.96 -9.02
N VAL A 143 -13.91 -6.13 -7.77
CA VAL A 143 -13.60 -7.33 -6.97
C VAL A 143 -14.18 -8.58 -7.62
N GLU A 144 -15.43 -8.54 -8.10
CA GLU A 144 -16.07 -9.67 -8.79
C GLU A 144 -15.31 -10.07 -10.06
N VAL A 145 -14.89 -9.09 -10.88
CA VAL A 145 -14.07 -9.34 -12.09
C VAL A 145 -12.76 -10.02 -11.72
N PHE A 146 -12.07 -9.49 -10.69
CA PHE A 146 -10.82 -10.06 -10.23
C PHE A 146 -10.98 -11.49 -9.72
N GLN A 147 -11.97 -11.74 -8.82
CA GLN A 147 -12.23 -13.07 -8.27
C GLN A 147 -12.52 -14.10 -9.35
N LYS A 148 -13.33 -13.75 -10.36
CA LYS A 148 -13.60 -14.63 -11.50
C LYS A 148 -12.33 -14.99 -12.28
N ALA A 149 -11.46 -14.01 -12.51
CA ALA A 149 -10.25 -14.22 -13.27
C ALA A 149 -9.24 -15.12 -12.55
N VAL A 150 -9.11 -15.01 -11.22
CA VAL A 150 -8.13 -15.77 -10.44
C VAL A 150 -8.63 -17.12 -9.93
N SER A 151 -9.94 -17.40 -10.06
CA SER A 151 -10.55 -18.68 -9.66
C SER A 151 -10.71 -19.68 -10.82
N SER A 152 -10.38 -19.28 -12.03
CA SER A 152 -10.38 -20.10 -13.24
C SER A 152 -8.98 -20.64 -13.51
#